data_9c1e20f6e437afb3fb862a594a76caeb
#
_entry.id   9c1e20f6e437afb3fb862a594a76caeb
#
_cell.length_a   1.000
_cell.length_b   1.000
_cell.length_c   1.000
_cell.angle_alpha   90.00
_cell.angle_beta   90.00
_cell.angle_gamma   90.00
#
_symmetry.space_group_name_H-M   'P 1'
#
loop_
_entity.id
_entity.type
_entity.pdbx_description
1 polymer ?
#
loop_
_entity_poly.entity_id
_entity_poly.type
_entity_poly.pdbx_seq_one_letter_code
_entity_poly.pdbx_strand_id
1 'polypeptide(L)'
;MHILVLGGAGMVGRKFIERLAHDGQLGGKAIDKVTAQDVVAASAPAATPFTFDAVVSDISVEGGVDDLIALRPDLIVHLAAIVSGEAEADFDKGYRINLDGSRHLFDAIRKVGGGYKPRVVFTSSIAVFGAPFHDKIEDEFFTTPLTSYGTQKAIGELLLSDYTRRGFFDGVGIRLPTVCVRPGKPNKAASGFFSNIIREPLNGEEAVLPVSDQVRHWHASPRSAVGFLIHAATMDTNAIGPRRNLTMPGYSATVAEQIESLRKVAGETVVKRIKRVPDPVIDGIVAGWPRNFNAVRSVQLGFKAEASFEEIIRVHIDDELGGNFVK
;
A
#
# COMPACT_ATOMS: atom_id res chain seq x y z
N MET A 1 14.63 -15.60 -11.46
CA MET A 1 14.59 -14.25 -10.82
C MET A 1 14.35 -14.41 -9.33
N HIS A 2 15.16 -13.76 -8.49
CA HIS A 2 14.97 -13.72 -7.03
C HIS A 2 14.25 -12.44 -6.61
N ILE A 3 13.15 -12.57 -5.87
CA ILE A 3 12.34 -11.46 -5.38
C ILE A 3 12.42 -11.41 -3.84
N LEU A 4 12.77 -10.26 -3.29
CA LEU A 4 12.72 -9.98 -1.85
C LEU A 4 11.51 -9.10 -1.54
N VAL A 5 10.67 -9.56 -0.62
CA VAL A 5 9.49 -8.82 -0.15
C VAL A 5 9.70 -8.47 1.32
N LEU A 6 9.95 -7.19 1.63
CA LEU A 6 10.04 -6.68 2.99
C LEU A 6 8.63 -6.27 3.46
N GLY A 7 8.18 -6.79 4.59
CA GLY A 7 6.78 -6.69 5.02
C GLY A 7 5.89 -7.80 4.44
N GLY A 8 6.47 -8.98 4.19
CA GLY A 8 5.83 -10.10 3.52
C GLY A 8 4.67 -10.73 4.30
N ALA A 9 4.63 -10.61 5.63
CA ALA A 9 3.52 -11.10 6.45
C ALA A 9 2.33 -10.13 6.51
N GLY A 10 2.49 -8.89 6.05
CA GLY A 10 1.42 -7.90 5.95
C GLY A 10 0.37 -8.26 4.89
N MET A 11 -0.81 -7.63 4.96
CA MET A 11 -1.94 -7.91 4.04
C MET A 11 -1.54 -7.77 2.56
N VAL A 12 -0.91 -6.65 2.16
CA VAL A 12 -0.48 -6.42 0.77
C VAL A 12 0.64 -7.37 0.39
N GLY A 13 1.60 -7.63 1.30
CA GLY A 13 2.71 -8.56 1.08
C GLY A 13 2.24 -9.96 0.78
N ARG A 14 1.33 -10.51 1.59
CA ARG A 14 0.73 -11.83 1.37
C ARG A 14 0.02 -11.93 0.03
N LYS A 15 -0.86 -10.97 -0.29
CA LYS A 15 -1.58 -10.95 -1.57
C LYS A 15 -0.65 -10.82 -2.77
N PHE A 16 0.42 -10.05 -2.64
CA PHE A 16 1.44 -9.96 -3.68
C PHE A 16 2.15 -11.31 -3.88
N ILE A 17 2.57 -11.96 -2.80
CA ILE A 17 3.24 -13.28 -2.85
C ILE A 17 2.30 -14.36 -3.39
N GLU A 18 1.01 -14.37 -2.98
CA GLU A 18 -0.01 -15.26 -3.52
C GLU A 18 -0.19 -15.08 -5.03
N ARG A 19 -0.20 -13.83 -5.48
CA ARG A 19 -0.28 -13.52 -6.92
C ARG A 19 0.97 -13.98 -7.68
N LEU A 20 2.17 -13.82 -7.13
CA LEU A 20 3.39 -14.34 -7.71
C LEU A 20 3.36 -15.89 -7.79
N ALA A 21 2.82 -16.56 -6.76
CA ALA A 21 2.68 -18.00 -6.73
C ALA A 21 1.69 -18.50 -7.79
N HIS A 22 0.60 -17.80 -7.99
CA HIS A 22 -0.38 -18.10 -9.04
C HIS A 22 0.21 -17.92 -10.45
N ASP A 23 0.93 -16.83 -10.69
CA ASP A 23 1.43 -16.50 -12.04
C ASP A 23 2.74 -17.22 -12.38
N GLY A 24 3.56 -17.62 -11.39
CA GLY A 24 4.85 -18.32 -11.56
C GLY A 24 5.93 -17.50 -12.25
N GLN A 25 5.61 -16.31 -12.71
CA GLN A 25 6.47 -15.41 -13.46
C GLN A 25 6.16 -13.94 -13.17
N LEU A 26 7.11 -13.06 -13.46
CA LEU A 26 6.93 -11.62 -13.38
C LEU A 26 7.60 -10.93 -14.58
N GLY A 27 6.82 -10.15 -15.36
CA GLY A 27 7.31 -9.48 -16.56
C GLY A 27 7.90 -10.45 -17.62
N GLY A 28 7.33 -11.65 -17.77
CA GLY A 28 7.79 -12.69 -18.69
C GLY A 28 9.03 -13.46 -18.22
N LYS A 29 9.54 -13.21 -17.00
CA LYS A 29 10.67 -13.93 -16.42
C LYS A 29 10.17 -14.90 -15.36
N ALA A 30 10.62 -16.17 -15.42
CA ALA A 30 10.34 -17.16 -14.37
C ALA A 30 10.87 -16.68 -13.01
N ILE A 31 10.11 -16.97 -11.97
CA ILE A 31 10.52 -16.71 -10.58
C ILE A 31 11.19 -17.98 -10.06
N ASP A 32 12.44 -17.88 -9.59
CA ASP A 32 13.17 -18.99 -9.02
C ASP A 32 13.01 -19.01 -7.50
N LYS A 33 12.95 -17.82 -6.88
CA LYS A 33 12.92 -17.67 -5.44
C LYS A 33 12.14 -16.42 -5.01
N VAL A 34 11.35 -16.57 -3.95
CA VAL A 34 10.76 -15.45 -3.20
C VAL A 34 11.22 -15.55 -1.75
N THR A 35 11.88 -14.51 -1.25
CA THR A 35 12.20 -14.34 0.16
C THR A 35 11.24 -13.33 0.76
N ALA A 36 10.42 -13.77 1.72
CA ALA A 36 9.47 -12.93 2.45
C ALA A 36 10.04 -12.60 3.83
N GLN A 37 10.41 -11.35 4.05
CA GLN A 37 10.92 -10.87 5.33
C GLN A 37 9.83 -10.08 6.06
N ASP A 38 9.73 -10.28 7.38
CA ASP A 38 8.91 -9.49 8.29
C ASP A 38 9.42 -9.67 9.72
N VAL A 39 8.87 -8.94 10.70
CA VAL A 39 9.11 -9.15 12.14
C VAL A 39 8.37 -10.38 12.69
N VAL A 40 7.46 -10.95 11.90
CA VAL A 40 6.79 -12.23 12.15
C VAL A 40 6.91 -13.11 10.91
N ALA A 41 6.90 -14.42 11.09
CA ALA A 41 7.05 -15.35 9.97
C ALA A 41 5.90 -15.19 8.96
N ALA A 42 6.23 -14.95 7.70
CA ALA A 42 5.27 -14.96 6.60
C ALA A 42 4.81 -16.39 6.29
N SER A 43 3.52 -16.58 6.05
CA SER A 43 2.99 -17.87 5.63
C SER A 43 3.33 -18.14 4.17
N ALA A 44 3.78 -19.36 3.87
CA ALA A 44 3.93 -19.80 2.50
C ALA A 44 2.56 -19.89 1.79
N PRO A 45 2.45 -19.54 0.51
CA PRO A 45 1.28 -19.87 -0.30
C PRO A 45 1.03 -21.39 -0.32
N ALA A 46 -0.22 -21.79 -0.54
CA ALA A 46 -0.63 -23.20 -0.55
C ALA A 46 0.14 -24.04 -1.59
N ALA A 47 0.54 -23.44 -2.71
CA ALA A 47 1.42 -24.02 -3.71
C ALA A 47 2.30 -22.92 -4.31
N THR A 48 3.58 -23.23 -4.55
CA THR A 48 4.52 -22.30 -5.20
C THR A 48 5.29 -23.01 -6.30
N PRO A 49 5.43 -22.39 -7.48
CA PRO A 49 6.30 -22.92 -8.55
C PRO A 49 7.78 -22.51 -8.33
N PHE A 50 8.11 -21.87 -7.21
CA PHE A 50 9.44 -21.35 -6.86
C PHE A 50 9.80 -21.69 -5.41
N THR A 51 11.07 -21.54 -5.04
CA THR A 51 11.51 -21.65 -3.65
C THR A 51 10.96 -20.49 -2.84
N PHE A 52 10.32 -20.77 -1.70
CA PHE A 52 9.80 -19.76 -0.79
C PHE A 52 10.54 -19.84 0.55
N ASP A 53 11.16 -18.71 0.95
CA ASP A 53 11.83 -18.54 2.23
C ASP A 53 11.13 -17.47 3.07
N ALA A 54 10.70 -17.82 4.28
CA ALA A 54 10.24 -16.87 5.29
C ALA A 54 11.37 -16.51 6.23
N VAL A 55 11.72 -15.23 6.31
CA VAL A 55 12.80 -14.73 7.17
C VAL A 55 12.23 -13.76 8.20
N VAL A 56 12.52 -14.02 9.48
CA VAL A 56 12.14 -13.14 10.59
C VAL A 56 13.34 -12.27 10.96
N SER A 57 13.23 -10.97 10.71
CA SER A 57 14.24 -9.98 11.09
C SER A 57 13.61 -8.59 11.24
N ASP A 58 14.33 -7.66 11.89
CA ASP A 58 13.90 -6.26 12.03
C ASP A 58 14.78 -5.38 11.15
N ILE A 59 14.21 -4.86 10.07
CA ILE A 59 14.92 -3.97 9.12
C ILE A 59 15.32 -2.63 9.75
N SER A 60 14.72 -2.25 10.87
CA SER A 60 15.02 -1.01 11.57
C SER A 60 16.30 -1.07 12.40
N VAL A 61 16.85 -2.27 12.59
CA VAL A 61 18.15 -2.49 13.23
C VAL A 61 19.25 -2.37 12.17
N GLU A 62 20.33 -1.69 12.49
CA GLU A 62 21.50 -1.58 11.59
C GLU A 62 22.05 -2.99 11.30
N GLY A 63 22.26 -3.27 10.00
CA GLY A 63 22.64 -4.62 9.54
C GLY A 63 21.50 -5.63 9.43
N GLY A 64 20.29 -5.32 9.88
CA GLY A 64 19.15 -6.24 9.89
C GLY A 64 18.66 -6.71 8.51
N VAL A 65 19.14 -6.09 7.43
CA VAL A 65 18.85 -6.48 6.04
C VAL A 65 20.08 -6.94 5.26
N ASP A 66 21.28 -6.84 5.83
CA ASP A 66 22.54 -7.03 5.10
C ASP A 66 22.65 -8.43 4.49
N ASP A 67 22.31 -9.48 5.24
CA ASP A 67 22.33 -10.86 4.76
C ASP A 67 21.33 -11.10 3.62
N LEU A 68 20.15 -10.45 3.68
CA LEU A 68 19.14 -10.54 2.63
C LEU A 68 19.62 -9.89 1.34
N ILE A 69 20.27 -8.74 1.45
CA ILE A 69 20.81 -7.98 0.31
C ILE A 69 22.07 -8.64 -0.26
N ALA A 70 22.87 -9.31 0.56
CA ALA A 70 24.03 -10.11 0.12
C ALA A 70 23.61 -11.23 -0.85
N LEU A 71 22.38 -11.74 -0.78
CA LEU A 71 21.81 -12.69 -1.75
C LEU A 71 21.55 -12.08 -3.13
N ARG A 72 21.72 -10.77 -3.29
CA ARG A 72 21.55 -9.99 -4.54
C ARG A 72 20.19 -10.23 -5.23
N PRO A 73 19.04 -10.03 -4.56
CA PRO A 73 17.74 -10.18 -5.21
C PRO A 73 17.58 -9.24 -6.41
N ASP A 74 16.97 -9.71 -7.50
CA ASP A 74 16.75 -8.91 -8.71
C ASP A 74 15.71 -7.81 -8.49
N LEU A 75 14.70 -8.11 -7.67
CA LEU A 75 13.60 -7.21 -7.29
C LEU A 75 13.47 -7.16 -5.78
N ILE A 76 13.33 -5.95 -5.24
CA ILE A 76 13.03 -5.69 -3.84
C ILE A 76 11.74 -4.90 -3.76
N VAL A 77 10.72 -5.46 -3.09
CA VAL A 77 9.45 -4.79 -2.81
C VAL A 77 9.41 -4.40 -1.34
N HIS A 78 9.47 -3.11 -1.07
CA HIS A 78 9.54 -2.58 0.29
C HIS A 78 8.16 -2.13 0.76
N LEU A 79 7.48 -3.01 1.51
CA LEU A 79 6.17 -2.81 2.13
C LEU A 79 6.25 -2.61 3.65
N ALA A 80 7.39 -2.98 4.26
CA ALA A 80 7.57 -2.93 5.71
C ALA A 80 7.41 -1.50 6.23
N ALA A 81 6.43 -1.29 7.08
CA ALA A 81 6.14 -0.01 7.74
C ALA A 81 5.11 -0.22 8.85
N ILE A 82 5.14 0.61 9.88
CA ILE A 82 3.98 0.79 10.76
C ILE A 82 3.02 1.83 10.15
N VAL A 83 1.72 1.66 10.46
CA VAL A 83 0.65 2.49 9.90
C VAL A 83 0.56 3.86 10.56
N SER A 84 -0.17 4.79 9.92
CA SER A 84 -0.24 6.20 10.30
C SER A 84 -0.63 6.43 11.78
N GLY A 85 -1.66 5.75 12.30
CA GLY A 85 -2.09 5.93 13.68
C GLY A 85 -1.06 5.42 14.70
N GLU A 86 -0.31 4.37 14.38
CA GLU A 86 0.75 3.86 15.25
C GLU A 86 1.98 4.77 15.22
N ALA A 87 2.37 5.26 14.05
CA ALA A 87 3.51 6.16 13.89
C ALA A 87 3.24 7.57 14.50
N GLU A 88 1.98 7.97 14.62
CA GLU A 88 1.59 9.20 15.32
C GLU A 88 1.58 8.99 16.83
N ALA A 89 1.14 7.84 17.31
CA ALA A 89 1.10 7.51 18.74
C ALA A 89 2.50 7.24 19.34
N ASP A 90 3.44 6.72 18.55
CA ASP A 90 4.81 6.40 18.95
C ASP A 90 5.78 6.96 17.90
N PHE A 91 6.19 8.21 18.17
CA PHE A 91 7.06 8.99 17.26
C PHE A 91 8.39 8.27 16.98
N ASP A 92 9.10 7.84 18.04
CA ASP A 92 10.42 7.23 17.90
C ASP A 92 10.35 5.90 17.15
N LYS A 93 9.36 5.08 17.44
CA LYS A 93 9.10 3.84 16.71
C LYS A 93 8.78 4.10 15.24
N GLY A 94 7.99 5.15 14.97
CA GLY A 94 7.67 5.58 13.60
C GLY A 94 8.93 5.88 12.80
N TYR A 95 9.79 6.75 13.32
CA TYR A 95 11.04 7.12 12.64
C TYR A 95 11.99 5.95 12.49
N ARG A 96 12.18 5.16 13.54
CA ARG A 96 13.05 3.98 13.50
C ARG A 96 12.60 2.97 12.43
N ILE A 97 11.30 2.62 12.37
CA ILE A 97 10.84 1.58 11.44
C ILE A 97 10.66 2.15 10.03
N ASN A 98 9.91 3.26 9.87
CA ASN A 98 9.53 3.76 8.54
C ASN A 98 10.68 4.49 7.83
N LEU A 99 11.52 5.22 8.56
CA LEU A 99 12.62 5.98 7.98
C LEU A 99 13.94 5.24 8.07
N ASP A 100 14.42 4.89 9.28
CA ASP A 100 15.73 4.25 9.43
C ASP A 100 15.76 2.88 8.75
N GLY A 101 14.68 2.08 8.86
CA GLY A 101 14.56 0.82 8.14
C GLY A 101 14.70 0.97 6.63
N SER A 102 14.08 2.01 6.05
CA SER A 102 14.24 2.32 4.62
C SER A 102 15.66 2.77 4.29
N ARG A 103 16.28 3.58 5.14
CA ARG A 103 17.67 4.05 4.97
C ARG A 103 18.66 2.88 5.07
N HIS A 104 18.49 1.97 6.03
CA HIS A 104 19.32 0.78 6.17
C HIS A 104 19.26 -0.10 4.92
N LEU A 105 18.05 -0.33 4.38
CA LEU A 105 17.86 -1.05 3.11
C LEU A 105 18.65 -0.41 1.97
N PHE A 106 18.49 0.89 1.75
CA PHE A 106 19.12 1.59 0.63
C PHE A 106 20.65 1.62 0.79
N ASP A 107 21.16 1.80 2.02
CA ASP A 107 22.58 1.71 2.33
C ASP A 107 23.16 0.31 2.13
N ALA A 108 22.44 -0.74 2.54
CA ALA A 108 22.84 -2.12 2.32
C ALA A 108 23.02 -2.41 0.81
N ILE A 109 22.03 -2.03 -0.03
CA ILE A 109 22.12 -2.18 -1.48
C ILE A 109 23.35 -1.44 -2.04
N ARG A 110 23.57 -0.20 -1.63
CA ARG A 110 24.72 0.61 -2.06
C ARG A 110 26.05 -0.03 -1.66
N LYS A 111 26.15 -0.61 -0.45
CA LYS A 111 27.38 -1.22 0.10
C LYS A 111 27.77 -2.53 -0.60
N VAL A 112 26.81 -3.30 -1.16
CA VAL A 112 27.10 -4.54 -1.90
C VAL A 112 28.06 -4.29 -3.08
N GLY A 113 27.91 -3.18 -3.78
CA GLY A 113 28.79 -2.81 -4.88
C GLY A 113 28.82 -3.83 -6.04
N GLY A 114 29.97 -3.90 -6.75
CA GLY A 114 30.20 -4.90 -7.81
C GLY A 114 29.16 -4.86 -8.95
N GLY A 115 28.63 -3.68 -9.29
CA GLY A 115 27.63 -3.52 -10.35
C GLY A 115 26.22 -4.01 -9.99
N TYR A 116 25.96 -4.40 -8.74
CA TYR A 116 24.63 -4.78 -8.29
C TYR A 116 23.68 -3.57 -8.36
N LYS A 117 22.59 -3.73 -9.11
CA LYS A 117 21.61 -2.66 -9.33
C LYS A 117 20.20 -3.27 -9.45
N PRO A 118 19.57 -3.63 -8.32
CA PRO A 118 18.23 -4.22 -8.33
C PRO A 118 17.15 -3.21 -8.74
N ARG A 119 15.98 -3.71 -9.14
CA ARG A 119 14.74 -2.93 -9.11
C ARG A 119 14.27 -2.82 -7.66
N VAL A 120 13.94 -1.60 -7.21
CA VAL A 120 13.35 -1.34 -5.87
C VAL A 120 11.99 -0.68 -6.05
N VAL A 121 10.93 -1.35 -5.60
CA VAL A 121 9.58 -0.78 -5.50
C VAL A 121 9.34 -0.37 -4.05
N PHE A 122 9.22 0.94 -3.83
CA PHE A 122 8.98 1.52 -2.51
C PHE A 122 7.52 1.95 -2.37
N THR A 123 6.83 1.43 -1.37
CA THR A 123 5.47 1.87 -1.07
C THR A 123 5.48 3.13 -0.21
N SER A 124 5.18 4.24 -0.85
CA SER A 124 4.81 5.50 -0.22
C SER A 124 3.28 5.56 -0.03
N SER A 125 2.78 6.72 0.31
CA SER A 125 1.37 6.95 0.65
C SER A 125 0.91 8.32 0.18
N ILE A 126 -0.38 8.47 -0.10
CA ILE A 126 -1.01 9.78 -0.27
C ILE A 126 -0.91 10.66 1.00
N ALA A 127 -0.55 10.09 2.15
CA ALA A 127 -0.29 10.83 3.39
C ALA A 127 0.92 11.78 3.31
N VAL A 128 1.73 11.72 2.25
CA VAL A 128 2.80 12.71 1.97
C VAL A 128 2.24 14.09 1.64
N PHE A 129 0.94 14.20 1.37
CA PHE A 129 0.24 15.45 1.10
C PHE A 129 -0.55 15.88 2.32
N GLY A 130 -0.44 17.15 2.71
CA GLY A 130 -1.16 17.80 3.79
C GLY A 130 -1.91 19.04 3.31
N ALA A 131 -3.02 19.35 3.98
CA ALA A 131 -3.85 20.53 3.69
C ALA A 131 -3.05 21.85 3.84
N PRO A 132 -3.47 22.95 3.17
CA PRO A 132 -4.68 23.07 2.35
C PRO A 132 -4.53 22.45 0.96
N PHE A 133 -5.62 21.92 0.42
CA PHE A 133 -5.66 21.31 -0.90
C PHE A 133 -6.50 22.11 -1.89
N HIS A 134 -6.15 22.01 -3.18
CA HIS A 134 -7.05 22.29 -4.30
C HIS A 134 -8.12 21.19 -4.40
N ASP A 135 -9.14 21.38 -5.26
CA ASP A 135 -10.19 20.38 -5.48
C ASP A 135 -9.63 19.01 -5.88
N LYS A 136 -8.55 19.02 -6.67
CA LYS A 136 -7.76 17.83 -7.02
C LYS A 136 -6.28 18.11 -6.78
N ILE A 137 -5.59 17.11 -6.27
CA ILE A 137 -4.13 17.16 -6.09
C ILE A 137 -3.51 16.67 -7.40
N GLU A 138 -2.74 17.54 -8.04
CA GLU A 138 -2.05 17.28 -9.30
C GLU A 138 -0.71 16.54 -9.05
N ASP A 139 -0.15 15.94 -10.09
CA ASP A 139 1.14 15.24 -10.04
C ASP A 139 2.32 16.14 -9.65
N GLU A 140 2.20 17.46 -9.87
CA GLU A 140 3.19 18.49 -9.54
C GLU A 140 3.03 19.06 -8.13
N PHE A 141 1.97 18.69 -7.39
CA PHE A 141 1.76 19.19 -6.03
C PHE A 141 2.90 18.76 -5.09
N PHE A 142 3.37 19.70 -4.28
CA PHE A 142 4.47 19.44 -3.36
C PHE A 142 4.04 18.49 -2.23
N THR A 143 5.00 17.69 -1.76
CA THR A 143 4.81 16.92 -0.52
C THR A 143 4.87 17.87 0.68
N THR A 144 3.79 17.95 1.42
CA THR A 144 3.58 18.85 2.56
C THR A 144 2.94 18.08 3.72
N PRO A 145 3.57 16.99 4.20
CA PRO A 145 2.94 16.11 5.19
C PRO A 145 2.65 16.85 6.49
N LEU A 146 1.50 16.55 7.09
CA LEU A 146 1.07 17.07 8.39
C LEU A 146 0.99 15.96 9.47
N THR A 147 1.57 14.80 9.20
CA THR A 147 1.66 13.67 10.14
C THR A 147 3.06 13.10 10.15
N SER A 148 3.46 12.48 11.27
CA SER A 148 4.75 11.79 11.40
C SER A 148 4.93 10.72 10.32
N TYR A 149 3.89 9.90 10.09
CA TYR A 149 3.89 8.89 9.03
C TYR A 149 4.11 9.48 7.63
N GLY A 150 3.36 10.54 7.30
CA GLY A 150 3.50 11.23 6.00
C GLY A 150 4.90 11.81 5.82
N THR A 151 5.47 12.40 6.88
CA THR A 151 6.85 12.94 6.88
C THR A 151 7.87 11.84 6.63
N GLN A 152 7.77 10.71 7.34
CA GLN A 152 8.67 9.56 7.16
C GLN A 152 8.61 9.01 5.73
N LYS A 153 7.41 8.88 5.16
CA LYS A 153 7.24 8.44 3.76
C LYS A 153 7.79 9.47 2.76
N ALA A 154 7.59 10.76 2.98
CA ALA A 154 8.12 11.81 2.10
C ALA A 154 9.68 11.84 2.12
N ILE A 155 10.31 11.68 3.28
CA ILE A 155 11.77 11.55 3.39
C ILE A 155 12.24 10.29 2.65
N GLY A 156 11.54 9.15 2.81
CA GLY A 156 11.81 7.91 2.08
C GLY A 156 11.75 8.09 0.56
N GLU A 157 10.80 8.88 0.04
CA GLU A 157 10.73 9.25 -1.39
C GLU A 157 11.94 10.04 -1.87
N LEU A 158 12.42 10.98 -1.05
CA LEU A 158 13.62 11.76 -1.36
C LEU A 158 14.86 10.88 -1.38
N LEU A 159 15.01 9.98 -0.40
CA LEU A 159 16.10 9.00 -0.37
C LEU A 159 16.05 8.08 -1.60
N LEU A 160 14.88 7.49 -1.91
CA LEU A 160 14.70 6.64 -3.10
C LEU A 160 15.17 7.35 -4.38
N SER A 161 14.76 8.61 -4.54
CA SER A 161 15.08 9.42 -5.71
C SER A 161 16.59 9.71 -5.80
N ASP A 162 17.25 10.05 -4.69
CA ASP A 162 18.67 10.35 -4.67
C ASP A 162 19.53 9.10 -4.92
N TYR A 163 19.23 7.98 -4.25
CA TYR A 163 19.95 6.73 -4.46
C TYR A 163 19.78 6.20 -5.89
N THR A 164 18.58 6.35 -6.47
CA THR A 164 18.32 6.01 -7.89
C THR A 164 19.14 6.91 -8.83
N ARG A 165 19.11 8.23 -8.61
CA ARG A 165 19.90 9.18 -9.40
C ARG A 165 21.41 8.89 -9.33
N ARG A 166 21.90 8.42 -8.18
CA ARG A 166 23.29 8.00 -7.97
C ARG A 166 23.61 6.64 -8.60
N GLY A 167 22.60 5.93 -9.12
CA GLY A 167 22.77 4.66 -9.83
C GLY A 167 22.96 3.44 -8.92
N PHE A 168 22.63 3.53 -7.63
CA PHE A 168 22.76 2.39 -6.70
C PHE A 168 21.72 1.33 -6.94
N PHE A 169 20.53 1.72 -7.38
CA PHE A 169 19.43 0.83 -7.78
C PHE A 169 18.48 1.54 -8.76
N ASP A 170 17.51 0.81 -9.32
CA ASP A 170 16.45 1.36 -10.15
C ASP A 170 15.16 1.45 -9.33
N GLY A 171 14.93 2.60 -8.70
CA GLY A 171 13.83 2.83 -7.77
C GLY A 171 12.56 3.32 -8.44
N VAL A 172 11.41 2.82 -7.97
CA VAL A 172 10.06 3.31 -8.28
C VAL A 172 9.30 3.47 -6.97
N GLY A 173 8.90 4.70 -6.64
CA GLY A 173 8.05 5.01 -5.50
C GLY A 173 6.59 5.10 -5.93
N ILE A 174 5.71 4.39 -5.22
CA ILE A 174 4.26 4.43 -5.46
C ILE A 174 3.54 4.95 -4.23
N ARG A 175 2.84 6.07 -4.36
CA ARG A 175 1.96 6.65 -3.32
C ARG A 175 0.63 5.95 -3.38
N LEU A 176 0.45 4.97 -2.49
CA LEU A 176 -0.79 4.18 -2.46
C LEU A 176 -1.98 5.01 -2.00
N PRO A 177 -3.16 4.86 -2.65
CA PRO A 177 -4.45 5.24 -2.10
C PRO A 177 -4.72 4.54 -0.77
N THR A 178 -5.76 4.96 -0.06
CA THR A 178 -6.28 4.14 1.03
C THR A 178 -6.79 2.83 0.46
N VAL A 179 -6.11 1.74 0.82
CA VAL A 179 -6.51 0.39 0.40
C VAL A 179 -7.81 0.01 1.11
N CYS A 180 -8.86 -0.23 0.34
CA CYS A 180 -10.23 -0.54 0.75
C CYS A 180 -10.83 -1.57 -0.25
N VAL A 181 -11.43 -2.65 0.17
CA VAL A 181 -11.81 -3.08 1.51
C VAL A 181 -10.70 -3.99 2.06
N ARG A 182 -10.14 -3.66 3.20
CA ARG A 182 -9.12 -4.50 3.85
C ARG A 182 -9.76 -5.72 4.47
N PRO A 183 -9.28 -6.94 4.18
CA PRO A 183 -9.74 -8.15 4.84
C PRO A 183 -9.25 -8.24 6.31
N GLY A 184 -9.81 -9.19 7.03
CA GLY A 184 -9.42 -9.50 8.39
C GLY A 184 -10.00 -8.55 9.44
N LYS A 185 -9.48 -8.62 10.66
CA LYS A 185 -9.97 -7.82 11.79
C LYS A 185 -9.59 -6.34 11.67
N PRO A 186 -10.39 -5.42 12.23
CA PRO A 186 -10.04 -4.01 12.32
C PRO A 186 -8.66 -3.78 12.93
N ASN A 187 -7.89 -2.86 12.40
CA ASN A 187 -6.61 -2.43 12.94
C ASN A 187 -6.70 -1.00 13.51
N LYS A 188 -5.61 -0.52 14.12
CA LYS A 188 -5.53 0.83 14.73
C LYS A 188 -5.40 1.99 13.72
N ALA A 189 -5.53 1.75 12.42
CA ALA A 189 -5.49 2.82 11.43
C ALA A 189 -6.78 3.65 11.49
N ALA A 190 -6.67 4.97 11.59
CA ALA A 190 -7.84 5.87 11.58
C ALA A 190 -8.71 5.68 10.32
N SER A 191 -8.11 5.28 9.18
CA SER A 191 -8.81 4.93 7.94
C SER A 191 -9.55 3.58 7.97
N GLY A 192 -9.50 2.84 9.08
CA GLY A 192 -10.10 1.51 9.20
C GLY A 192 -11.60 1.50 8.92
N PHE A 193 -12.32 2.55 9.34
CA PHE A 193 -13.77 2.65 9.18
C PHE A 193 -14.24 2.58 7.72
N PHE A 194 -13.46 3.08 6.74
CA PHE A 194 -13.81 2.94 5.31
C PHE A 194 -13.95 1.49 4.87
N SER A 195 -13.12 0.60 5.44
CA SER A 195 -13.25 -0.84 5.19
C SER A 195 -14.34 -1.47 6.06
N ASN A 196 -14.44 -1.06 7.32
CA ASN A 196 -15.36 -1.64 8.29
C ASN A 196 -16.82 -1.48 7.85
N ILE A 197 -17.23 -0.29 7.36
CA ILE A 197 -18.61 -0.02 6.91
C ILE A 197 -19.04 -0.83 5.67
N ILE A 198 -18.10 -1.53 5.04
CA ILE A 198 -18.36 -2.44 3.91
C ILE A 198 -18.21 -3.90 4.36
N ARG A 199 -17.07 -4.24 4.97
CA ARG A 199 -16.69 -5.61 5.33
C ARG A 199 -17.63 -6.23 6.36
N GLU A 200 -17.85 -5.57 7.51
CA GLU A 200 -18.69 -6.09 8.56
C GLU A 200 -20.14 -6.31 8.10
N PRO A 201 -20.81 -5.33 7.43
CA PRO A 201 -22.14 -5.54 6.89
C PRO A 201 -22.25 -6.71 5.91
N LEU A 202 -21.24 -6.92 5.05
CA LEU A 202 -21.23 -8.07 4.14
C LEU A 202 -21.05 -9.40 4.86
N ASN A 203 -20.41 -9.41 6.04
CA ASN A 203 -20.30 -10.58 6.91
C ASN A 203 -21.51 -10.78 7.86
N GLY A 204 -22.53 -9.92 7.79
CA GLY A 204 -23.70 -10.01 8.66
C GLY A 204 -23.54 -9.28 9.99
N GLU A 205 -22.45 -8.53 10.18
CA GLU A 205 -22.10 -7.85 11.43
C GLU A 205 -22.45 -6.35 11.36
N GLU A 206 -22.61 -5.71 12.53
CA GLU A 206 -22.78 -4.27 12.61
C GLU A 206 -21.42 -3.56 12.46
N ALA A 207 -21.44 -2.42 11.76
CA ALA A 207 -20.29 -1.56 11.61
C ALA A 207 -20.54 -0.16 12.16
N VAL A 208 -19.57 0.41 12.87
CA VAL A 208 -19.64 1.79 13.37
C VAL A 208 -19.08 2.73 12.29
N LEU A 209 -19.85 3.76 11.94
CA LEU A 209 -19.44 4.90 11.13
C LEU A 209 -19.16 6.08 12.06
N PRO A 210 -17.86 6.46 12.26
CA PRO A 210 -17.50 7.48 13.24
C PRO A 210 -17.45 8.90 12.67
N VAL A 211 -17.65 9.07 11.36
CA VAL A 211 -17.49 10.36 10.67
C VAL A 211 -18.73 10.73 9.88
N SER A 212 -18.78 11.99 9.40
CA SER A 212 -19.84 12.46 8.52
C SER A 212 -19.89 11.71 7.20
N ASP A 213 -21.10 11.51 6.66
CA ASP A 213 -21.35 10.97 5.31
C ASP A 213 -20.67 11.82 4.19
N GLN A 214 -20.29 13.07 4.48
CA GLN A 214 -19.63 13.98 3.53
C GLN A 214 -18.11 13.81 3.46
N VAL A 215 -17.51 13.04 4.37
CA VAL A 215 -16.07 12.76 4.33
C VAL A 215 -15.73 12.06 3.03
N ARG A 216 -14.87 12.69 2.22
CA ARG A 216 -14.41 12.19 0.92
C ARG A 216 -12.96 11.74 1.01
N HIS A 217 -12.64 10.62 0.35
CA HIS A 217 -11.28 10.12 0.32
C HIS A 217 -10.96 9.37 -0.98
N TRP A 218 -9.67 9.06 -1.19
CA TRP A 218 -9.12 8.39 -2.36
C TRP A 218 -8.86 6.92 -2.08
N HIS A 219 -9.46 6.01 -2.86
CA HIS A 219 -9.48 4.58 -2.60
C HIS A 219 -8.99 3.75 -3.78
N ALA A 220 -8.41 2.58 -3.48
CA ALA A 220 -8.19 1.49 -4.41
C ALA A 220 -8.33 0.15 -3.69
N SER A 221 -8.67 -0.92 -4.41
CA SER A 221 -8.77 -2.26 -3.82
C SER A 221 -7.39 -2.86 -3.47
N PRO A 222 -7.33 -3.90 -2.62
CA PRO A 222 -6.12 -4.70 -2.46
C PRO A 222 -5.63 -5.32 -3.78
N ARG A 223 -6.55 -5.69 -4.69
CA ARG A 223 -6.22 -6.22 -6.03
C ARG A 223 -5.49 -5.17 -6.86
N SER A 224 -5.96 -3.94 -6.89
CA SER A 224 -5.27 -2.83 -7.56
C SER A 224 -3.93 -2.50 -6.90
N ALA A 225 -3.84 -2.53 -5.55
CA ALA A 225 -2.56 -2.32 -4.87
C ALA A 225 -1.50 -3.35 -5.29
N VAL A 226 -1.87 -4.62 -5.41
CA VAL A 226 -0.99 -5.68 -5.96
C VAL A 226 -0.66 -5.42 -7.43
N GLY A 227 -1.64 -5.00 -8.22
CA GLY A 227 -1.45 -4.62 -9.62
C GLY A 227 -0.43 -3.49 -9.78
N PHE A 228 -0.45 -2.49 -8.90
CA PHE A 228 0.54 -1.40 -8.89
C PHE A 228 1.95 -1.91 -8.60
N LEU A 229 2.11 -2.84 -7.64
CA LEU A 229 3.41 -3.43 -7.33
C LEU A 229 3.97 -4.21 -8.53
N ILE A 230 3.15 -5.05 -9.17
CA ILE A 230 3.53 -5.82 -10.35
C ILE A 230 3.95 -4.90 -11.48
N HIS A 231 3.14 -3.87 -11.76
CA HIS A 231 3.44 -2.92 -12.84
C HIS A 231 4.72 -2.11 -12.55
N ALA A 232 4.89 -1.58 -11.33
CA ALA A 232 6.10 -0.88 -10.92
C ALA A 232 7.36 -1.76 -11.00
N ALA A 233 7.22 -3.05 -10.73
CA ALA A 233 8.32 -4.02 -10.82
C ALA A 233 8.73 -4.32 -12.27
N THR A 234 7.83 -4.19 -13.24
CA THR A 234 8.04 -4.69 -14.62
C THR A 234 8.11 -3.60 -15.69
N MET A 235 7.63 -2.38 -15.39
CA MET A 235 7.59 -1.29 -16.37
C MET A 235 8.99 -0.80 -16.78
N ASP A 236 9.08 -0.15 -17.94
CA ASP A 236 10.26 0.62 -18.34
C ASP A 236 10.35 1.91 -17.50
N THR A 237 11.34 1.97 -16.63
CA THR A 237 11.54 3.12 -15.74
C THR A 237 12.17 4.32 -16.41
N ASN A 238 12.70 4.20 -17.63
CA ASN A 238 13.15 5.36 -18.40
C ASN A 238 11.98 6.33 -18.66
N ALA A 239 10.77 5.80 -18.84
CA ALA A 239 9.55 6.59 -19.02
C ALA A 239 9.17 7.43 -17.79
N ILE A 240 9.60 7.04 -16.57
CA ILE A 240 9.34 7.82 -15.36
C ILE A 240 10.21 9.08 -15.31
N GLY A 241 11.43 9.02 -15.83
CA GLY A 241 12.42 10.10 -15.73
C GLY A 241 12.95 10.29 -14.31
N PRO A 242 13.43 11.50 -13.95
CA PRO A 242 14.07 11.75 -12.66
C PRO A 242 13.08 11.79 -11.47
N ARG A 243 11.80 12.06 -11.71
CA ARG A 243 10.75 12.15 -10.66
C ARG A 243 10.18 10.77 -10.36
N ARG A 244 10.89 9.99 -9.54
CA ARG A 244 10.70 8.55 -9.32
C ARG A 244 9.45 8.16 -8.53
N ASN A 245 8.76 9.12 -7.92
CA ASN A 245 7.58 8.87 -7.09
C ASN A 245 6.31 9.25 -7.84
N LEU A 246 5.35 8.34 -7.87
CA LEU A 246 4.10 8.44 -8.62
C LEU A 246 2.91 8.30 -7.70
N THR A 247 1.91 9.18 -7.86
CA THR A 247 0.62 9.03 -7.19
C THR A 247 -0.19 7.98 -7.94
N MET A 248 -0.63 6.93 -7.24
CA MET A 248 -1.37 5.84 -7.89
C MET A 248 -2.81 6.26 -8.21
N PRO A 249 -3.38 5.76 -9.32
CA PRO A 249 -4.79 5.97 -9.63
C PRO A 249 -5.67 5.34 -8.55
N GLY A 250 -6.91 5.82 -8.46
CA GLY A 250 -7.90 5.34 -7.49
C GLY A 250 -9.26 5.97 -7.79
N TYR A 251 -10.18 5.81 -6.87
CA TYR A 251 -11.52 6.35 -6.94
C TYR A 251 -11.82 7.27 -5.75
N SER A 252 -12.23 8.52 -6.03
CA SER A 252 -12.64 9.48 -4.99
C SER A 252 -14.11 9.26 -4.65
N ALA A 253 -14.41 8.89 -3.41
CA ALA A 253 -15.77 8.71 -2.95
C ALA A 253 -16.00 9.36 -1.59
N THR A 254 -17.19 9.95 -1.38
CA THR A 254 -17.70 10.28 -0.06
C THR A 254 -18.15 9.01 0.65
N VAL A 255 -18.28 9.06 1.98
CA VAL A 255 -18.88 7.98 2.76
C VAL A 255 -20.32 7.69 2.29
N ALA A 256 -21.11 8.74 1.96
CA ALA A 256 -22.44 8.56 1.37
C ALA A 256 -22.39 7.76 0.07
N GLU A 257 -21.47 8.09 -0.83
CA GLU A 257 -21.28 7.37 -2.11
C GLU A 257 -20.83 5.91 -1.89
N GLN A 258 -19.99 5.65 -0.88
CA GLN A 258 -19.60 4.29 -0.50
C GLN A 258 -20.77 3.46 0.00
N ILE A 259 -21.61 4.05 0.87
CA ILE A 259 -22.82 3.40 1.40
C ILE A 259 -23.84 3.14 0.27
N GLU A 260 -23.99 4.09 -0.66
CA GLU A 260 -24.87 3.90 -1.82
C GLU A 260 -24.34 2.80 -2.75
N SER A 261 -23.02 2.74 -2.96
CA SER A 261 -22.39 1.64 -3.70
C SER A 261 -22.63 0.28 -3.04
N LEU A 262 -22.53 0.22 -1.70
CA LEU A 262 -22.86 -1.00 -0.95
C LEU A 262 -24.36 -1.37 -1.12
N ARG A 263 -25.28 -0.38 -1.09
CA ARG A 263 -26.70 -0.60 -1.32
C ARG A 263 -26.98 -1.20 -2.70
N LYS A 264 -26.34 -0.66 -3.73
CA LYS A 264 -26.49 -1.17 -5.11
C LYS A 264 -25.95 -2.59 -5.28
N VAL A 265 -24.85 -2.93 -4.61
CA VAL A 265 -24.21 -4.26 -4.73
C VAL A 265 -24.88 -5.31 -3.85
N ALA A 266 -25.22 -4.96 -2.61
CA ALA A 266 -25.63 -5.93 -1.59
C ALA A 266 -27.05 -5.73 -1.03
N GLY A 267 -27.69 -4.60 -1.34
CA GLY A 267 -29.08 -4.32 -0.95
C GLY A 267 -29.22 -3.58 0.38
N GLU A 268 -30.45 -3.14 0.66
CA GLU A 268 -30.79 -2.29 1.80
C GLU A 268 -30.59 -2.99 3.15
N THR A 269 -30.84 -4.30 3.23
CA THR A 269 -30.67 -5.07 4.47
C THR A 269 -29.24 -5.02 5.00
N VAL A 270 -28.27 -5.10 4.10
CA VAL A 270 -26.84 -5.02 4.44
C VAL A 270 -26.48 -3.63 4.95
N VAL A 271 -26.93 -2.57 4.28
CA VAL A 271 -26.66 -1.18 4.68
C VAL A 271 -27.22 -0.81 6.05
N LYS A 272 -28.34 -1.39 6.47
CA LYS A 272 -28.95 -1.16 7.81
C LYS A 272 -28.05 -1.58 8.98
N ARG A 273 -27.02 -2.39 8.72
CA ARG A 273 -26.01 -2.78 9.73
C ARG A 273 -25.00 -1.67 10.05
N ILE A 274 -25.00 -0.59 9.27
CA ILE A 274 -24.13 0.57 9.53
C ILE A 274 -24.76 1.46 10.59
N LYS A 275 -24.05 1.63 11.73
CA LYS A 275 -24.50 2.47 12.86
C LYS A 275 -23.66 3.74 12.89
N ARG A 276 -24.31 4.90 12.81
CA ARG A 276 -23.66 6.21 12.91
C ARG A 276 -23.42 6.54 14.38
N VAL A 277 -22.16 6.55 14.79
CA VAL A 277 -21.70 6.93 16.14
C VAL A 277 -20.54 7.90 15.96
N PRO A 278 -20.80 9.20 15.88
CA PRO A 278 -19.76 10.21 15.64
C PRO A 278 -18.65 10.16 16.68
N ASP A 279 -17.40 10.22 16.20
CA ASP A 279 -16.19 10.33 17.00
C ASP A 279 -15.42 11.59 16.57
N PRO A 280 -15.44 12.66 17.40
CA PRO A 280 -14.78 13.92 17.07
C PRO A 280 -13.26 13.79 16.87
N VAL A 281 -12.62 12.81 17.48
CA VAL A 281 -11.18 12.57 17.32
C VAL A 281 -10.88 12.03 15.92
N ILE A 282 -11.63 11.02 15.49
CA ILE A 282 -11.48 10.46 14.13
C ILE A 282 -11.88 11.50 13.07
N ASP A 283 -12.97 12.23 13.29
CA ASP A 283 -13.42 13.28 12.35
C ASP A 283 -12.36 14.37 12.20
N GLY A 284 -11.74 14.83 13.31
CA GLY A 284 -10.63 15.78 13.29
C GLY A 284 -9.39 15.27 12.54
N ILE A 285 -9.06 13.97 12.67
CA ILE A 285 -7.93 13.37 11.97
C ILE A 285 -8.17 13.36 10.44
N VAL A 286 -9.36 12.94 10.00
CA VAL A 286 -9.65 12.79 8.56
C VAL A 286 -9.93 14.12 7.86
N ALA A 287 -10.26 15.16 8.58
CA ALA A 287 -10.53 16.50 8.02
C ALA A 287 -9.33 17.06 7.21
N GLY A 288 -8.11 16.74 7.63
CA GLY A 288 -6.87 17.15 6.97
C GLY A 288 -6.36 16.19 5.87
N TRP A 289 -7.11 15.15 5.53
CA TRP A 289 -6.64 14.15 4.58
C TRP A 289 -6.92 14.51 3.11
N PRO A 290 -6.07 14.03 2.18
CA PRO A 290 -6.27 14.20 0.74
C PRO A 290 -7.59 13.57 0.30
N ARG A 291 -8.35 14.29 -0.53
CA ARG A 291 -9.72 13.90 -0.92
C ARG A 291 -9.84 13.38 -2.34
N ASN A 292 -9.04 13.94 -3.25
CA ASN A 292 -9.15 13.66 -4.68
C ASN A 292 -7.82 13.94 -5.38
N PHE A 293 -7.53 13.19 -6.44
CA PHE A 293 -6.28 13.31 -7.20
C PHE A 293 -6.52 13.33 -8.70
N ASN A 294 -5.64 14.01 -9.41
CA ASN A 294 -5.49 13.91 -10.85
C ASN A 294 -4.16 13.19 -11.17
N ALA A 295 -4.18 11.86 -11.04
CA ALA A 295 -3.00 11.00 -11.17
C ALA A 295 -2.66 10.70 -12.65
N VAL A 296 -2.45 11.74 -13.45
CA VAL A 296 -2.29 11.64 -14.91
C VAL A 296 -1.03 10.85 -15.28
N ARG A 297 0.10 11.13 -14.61
CA ARG A 297 1.38 10.47 -14.92
C ARG A 297 1.32 8.96 -14.73
N SER A 298 0.76 8.50 -13.62
CA SER A 298 0.66 7.06 -13.38
C SER A 298 -0.29 6.37 -14.36
N VAL A 299 -1.42 7.00 -14.71
CA VAL A 299 -2.34 6.47 -15.74
C VAL A 299 -1.67 6.39 -17.10
N GLN A 300 -0.95 7.43 -17.52
CA GLN A 300 -0.21 7.44 -18.79
C GLN A 300 0.92 6.39 -18.82
N LEU A 301 1.51 6.10 -17.67
CA LEU A 301 2.50 5.03 -17.50
C LEU A 301 1.88 3.62 -17.40
N GLY A 302 0.55 3.49 -17.50
CA GLY A 302 -0.14 2.20 -17.57
C GLY A 302 -0.68 1.65 -16.25
N PHE A 303 -0.58 2.39 -15.13
CA PHE A 303 -1.21 2.00 -13.87
C PHE A 303 -2.74 2.09 -13.98
N LYS A 304 -3.44 1.12 -13.38
CA LYS A 304 -4.90 1.02 -13.46
C LYS A 304 -5.50 0.73 -12.08
N ALA A 305 -6.60 1.38 -11.76
CA ALA A 305 -7.43 1.11 -10.59
C ALA A 305 -8.89 0.90 -11.03
N GLU A 306 -9.75 0.58 -10.07
CA GLU A 306 -11.19 0.46 -10.28
C GLU A 306 -11.80 1.79 -10.76
N ALA A 307 -12.80 1.71 -11.65
CA ALA A 307 -13.52 2.86 -12.18
C ALA A 307 -14.72 3.29 -11.30
N SER A 308 -15.08 2.51 -10.29
CA SER A 308 -16.16 2.80 -9.36
C SER A 308 -15.92 2.19 -7.98
N PHE A 309 -16.65 2.69 -6.97
CA PHE A 309 -16.59 2.10 -5.64
C PHE A 309 -17.33 0.75 -5.59
N GLU A 310 -18.34 0.56 -6.43
CA GLU A 310 -19.00 -0.73 -6.64
C GLU A 310 -18.03 -1.83 -7.07
N GLU A 311 -17.08 -1.52 -7.96
CA GLU A 311 -16.01 -2.46 -8.36
C GLU A 311 -15.11 -2.82 -7.18
N ILE A 312 -14.73 -1.85 -6.34
CA ILE A 312 -13.94 -2.08 -5.12
C ILE A 312 -14.68 -3.07 -4.18
N ILE A 313 -16.00 -2.89 -4.01
CA ILE A 313 -16.82 -3.81 -3.19
C ILE A 313 -16.87 -5.20 -3.82
N ARG A 314 -17.06 -5.30 -5.14
CA ARG A 314 -17.10 -6.59 -5.85
C ARG A 314 -15.77 -7.33 -5.73
N VAL A 315 -14.65 -6.64 -5.85
CA VAL A 315 -13.32 -7.21 -5.61
C VAL A 315 -13.24 -7.84 -4.22
N HIS A 316 -13.76 -7.19 -3.18
CA HIS A 316 -13.79 -7.76 -1.83
C HIS A 316 -14.66 -9.00 -1.73
N ILE A 317 -15.85 -8.97 -2.34
CA ILE A 317 -16.76 -10.12 -2.36
C ILE A 317 -16.11 -11.32 -3.08
N ASP A 318 -15.48 -11.08 -4.21
CA ASP A 318 -14.84 -12.14 -5.00
C ASP A 318 -13.61 -12.71 -4.29
N ASP A 319 -12.69 -11.85 -3.83
CA ASP A 319 -11.38 -12.27 -3.32
C ASP A 319 -11.43 -12.78 -1.88
N GLU A 320 -12.35 -12.28 -1.05
CA GLU A 320 -12.39 -12.57 0.38
C GLU A 320 -13.59 -13.40 0.82
N LEU A 321 -14.70 -13.32 0.09
CA LEU A 321 -15.95 -13.97 0.45
C LEU A 321 -16.37 -15.08 -0.53
N GLY A 322 -15.52 -15.39 -1.52
CA GLY A 322 -15.78 -16.45 -2.51
C GLY A 322 -17.05 -16.20 -3.33
N GLY A 323 -17.38 -14.94 -3.59
CA GLY A 323 -18.58 -14.53 -4.33
C GLY A 323 -19.87 -14.46 -3.53
N ASN A 324 -19.83 -14.71 -2.21
CA ASN A 324 -21.01 -14.78 -1.34
C ASN A 324 -20.93 -13.77 -0.20
N PHE A 325 -22.08 -13.31 0.29
CA PHE A 325 -22.17 -12.45 1.49
C PHE A 325 -23.50 -12.69 2.23
N VAL A 326 -23.58 -12.24 3.49
CA VAL A 326 -24.79 -12.42 4.34
C VAL A 326 -25.81 -11.32 4.01
N LYS A 327 -26.96 -11.73 3.46
CA LYS A 327 -28.11 -10.86 3.12
C LYS A 327 -28.88 -10.41 4.34
#